data_250d9141107c11f623fa1c2d9b16e71a
#
_entry.id   250d9141107c11f623fa1c2d9b16e71a
#
_cell.length_a   1.000
_cell.length_b   1.000
_cell.length_c   1.000
_cell.angle_alpha   90.00
_cell.angle_beta   90.00
_cell.angle_gamma   90.00
#
_symmetry.space_group_name_H-M   'P 1'
#
loop_
_entity.id
_entity.type
_entity.pdbx_description
1 polymer ?
#
loop_
_entity_poly.entity_id
_entity_poly.type
_entity_poly.pdbx_seq_one_letter_code
_entity_poly.pdbx_strand_id
1 'polypeptide(L)'
;KDNADNTFTTETSYSKARNVLSPDLFPSGTTDIRFISLWKEYTAGNGSVANSTVKFIQKEGSEINQLPLIRLVEMYFIAMECGTLSEANRLYEEFCLSRDIELVTLQDEARLEETLIKEYNKEFYAEGQAFYAFKRLAVEDILWAEFPGNEESYVVPLPLTEINYGN
;
A
#
# COMPACT_ATOMS: atom_id res chain seq x y z
N LYS A 1 -9.29 6.85 -21.08
CA LYS A 1 -8.90 8.06 -21.84
C LYS A 1 -8.19 8.94 -20.86
N ASP A 2 -6.92 9.18 -21.14
CA ASP A 2 -6.04 10.02 -20.35
C ASP A 2 -6.59 11.45 -20.38
N ASN A 3 -6.87 12.00 -19.21
CA ASN A 3 -7.07 13.42 -19.11
C ASN A 3 -5.73 14.11 -19.25
N ALA A 4 -5.71 15.29 -19.83
CA ALA A 4 -4.51 16.04 -20.17
C ALA A 4 -3.64 16.44 -18.96
N ASP A 5 -4.07 16.12 -17.74
CA ASP A 5 -3.38 16.39 -16.48
C ASP A 5 -2.72 15.15 -15.86
N ASN A 6 -2.65 14.01 -16.58
CA ASN A 6 -2.05 12.76 -16.12
C ASN A 6 -2.58 12.22 -14.76
N THR A 7 -3.73 12.64 -14.31
CA THR A 7 -4.35 12.04 -13.15
C THR A 7 -5.09 10.78 -13.57
N PHE A 8 -4.73 9.64 -12.99
CA PHE A 8 -5.46 8.39 -13.12
C PHE A 8 -6.83 8.50 -12.44
N THR A 9 -7.78 9.11 -13.12
CA THR A 9 -9.10 9.30 -12.58
C THR A 9 -10.17 8.86 -13.54
N THR A 10 -10.53 7.60 -13.43
CA THR A 10 -11.90 7.25 -13.76
C THR A 10 -12.75 7.54 -12.51
N GLU A 11 -13.92 8.14 -12.66
CA GLU A 11 -14.87 8.37 -11.55
C GLU A 11 -15.13 7.09 -10.72
N THR A 12 -15.06 5.94 -11.35
CA THR A 12 -15.21 4.62 -10.72
C THR A 12 -14.05 4.28 -9.78
N SER A 13 -12.82 4.62 -10.14
CA SER A 13 -11.65 4.40 -9.27
C SER A 13 -11.67 5.35 -8.08
N TYR A 14 -12.11 6.58 -8.27
CA TYR A 14 -12.33 7.55 -7.20
C TYR A 14 -13.40 7.08 -6.22
N SER A 15 -14.49 6.57 -6.71
CA SER A 15 -15.62 6.14 -5.87
C SER A 15 -15.24 4.90 -5.02
N LYS A 16 -14.46 3.97 -5.55
CA LYS A 16 -13.95 2.82 -4.77
C LYS A 16 -12.89 3.25 -3.74
N ALA A 17 -11.92 4.04 -4.13
CA ALA A 17 -10.93 4.60 -3.21
C ALA A 17 -11.59 5.43 -2.09
N ARG A 18 -12.65 6.11 -2.41
CA ARG A 18 -13.36 7.05 -1.55
C ARG A 18 -14.08 6.41 -0.37
N ASN A 19 -14.74 5.26 -0.57
CA ASN A 19 -15.63 4.69 0.43
C ASN A 19 -14.97 3.61 1.28
N VAL A 20 -13.82 3.08 0.86
CA VAL A 20 -13.26 1.84 1.40
C VAL A 20 -11.85 2.05 1.99
N LEU A 21 -11.04 2.93 1.42
CA LEU A 21 -9.59 2.91 1.68
C LEU A 21 -9.15 3.65 2.95
N SER A 22 -9.78 4.76 3.28
CA SER A 22 -9.27 5.59 4.37
C SER A 22 -9.59 5.01 5.75
N PRO A 23 -10.84 4.57 6.06
CA PRO A 23 -11.16 4.06 7.39
C PRO A 23 -10.52 2.72 7.72
N ASP A 24 -10.32 1.86 6.70
CA ASP A 24 -9.76 0.52 6.90
C ASP A 24 -8.24 0.54 7.06
N LEU A 25 -7.56 1.45 6.35
CA LEU A 25 -6.12 1.65 6.49
C LEU A 25 -5.75 2.52 7.68
N PHE A 26 -6.50 3.61 7.87
CA PHE A 26 -6.18 4.63 8.86
C PHE A 26 -7.41 4.91 9.72
N PRO A 27 -7.39 4.54 11.00
CA PRO A 27 -8.50 4.80 11.90
C PRO A 27 -8.76 6.30 12.05
N SER A 28 -10.00 6.63 12.34
CA SER A 28 -10.39 8.02 12.57
C SER A 28 -9.56 8.65 13.70
N GLY A 29 -9.05 9.86 13.48
CA GLY A 29 -8.21 10.57 14.45
C GLY A 29 -6.75 10.09 14.49
N THR A 30 -6.30 9.33 13.49
CA THR A 30 -4.90 8.89 13.42
C THR A 30 -3.92 10.05 13.35
N THR A 31 -2.79 9.91 14.03
CA THR A 31 -1.63 10.81 13.94
C THR A 31 -0.64 10.37 12.86
N ASP A 32 -0.88 9.22 12.23
CA ASP A 32 -0.01 8.66 11.19
C ASP A 32 0.32 9.69 10.11
N ILE A 33 1.58 10.06 10.01
CA ILE A 33 2.02 11.11 9.07
C ILE A 33 1.79 10.73 7.61
N ARG A 34 1.67 9.44 7.30
CA ARG A 34 1.35 8.97 5.94
C ARG A 34 -0.06 9.38 5.56
N PHE A 35 -1.02 9.27 6.50
CA PHE A 35 -2.38 9.76 6.27
C PHE A 35 -2.39 11.29 6.11
N ILE A 36 -1.75 12.00 7.02
CA ILE A 36 -1.73 13.47 7.03
C ILE A 36 -1.02 14.05 5.80
N SER A 37 0.08 13.42 5.35
CA SER A 37 0.93 13.96 4.30
C SER A 37 0.58 13.46 2.90
N LEU A 38 0.12 12.20 2.78
CA LEU A 38 -0.07 11.53 1.50
C LEU A 38 -1.55 11.41 1.08
N TRP A 39 -2.49 11.71 1.99
CA TRP A 39 -3.91 11.70 1.69
C TRP A 39 -4.48 13.10 1.84
N LYS A 40 -5.27 13.52 0.89
CA LYS A 40 -5.95 14.82 0.94
C LYS A 40 -7.41 14.66 0.62
N GLU A 41 -8.20 15.51 1.27
CA GLU A 41 -9.60 15.64 0.98
C GLU A 41 -9.78 16.21 -0.42
N TYR A 42 -10.64 15.58 -1.18
CA TYR A 42 -11.04 16.01 -2.51
C TYR A 42 -12.56 16.11 -2.58
N THR A 43 -13.05 17.18 -3.13
CA THR A 43 -14.49 17.35 -3.39
C THR A 43 -14.76 17.10 -4.87
N ALA A 44 -15.48 16.04 -5.16
CA ALA A 44 -15.88 15.73 -6.53
C ALA A 44 -16.90 16.74 -7.06
N GLY A 45 -17.04 16.83 -8.38
CA GLY A 45 -17.97 17.79 -9.03
C GLY A 45 -19.45 17.62 -8.64
N ASN A 46 -19.83 16.48 -8.06
CA ASN A 46 -21.16 16.22 -7.49
C ASN A 46 -21.29 16.65 -6.01
N GLY A 47 -20.28 17.34 -5.46
CA GLY A 47 -20.27 17.80 -4.07
C GLY A 47 -19.89 16.74 -3.03
N SER A 48 -19.57 15.51 -3.45
CA SER A 48 -19.17 14.48 -2.51
C SER A 48 -17.68 14.61 -2.14
N VAL A 49 -17.37 14.38 -0.86
CA VAL A 49 -16.03 14.49 -0.30
C VAL A 49 -15.38 13.10 -0.17
N ALA A 50 -14.11 13.01 -0.51
CA ALA A 50 -13.31 11.79 -0.43
C ALA A 50 -11.86 12.10 -0.10
N ASN A 51 -11.17 11.15 0.51
CA ASN A 51 -9.71 11.21 0.62
C ASN A 51 -9.08 10.57 -0.61
N SER A 52 -8.11 11.26 -1.19
CA SER A 52 -7.31 10.79 -2.34
C SER A 52 -5.84 10.83 -2.00
N THR A 53 -5.09 9.82 -2.46
CA THR A 53 -3.63 9.84 -2.30
C THR A 53 -3.00 10.88 -3.22
N VAL A 54 -2.06 11.63 -2.68
CA VAL A 54 -1.27 12.62 -3.42
C VAL A 54 0.16 12.15 -3.70
N LYS A 55 0.44 10.87 -3.48
CA LYS A 55 1.77 10.25 -3.63
C LYS A 55 2.43 10.52 -4.98
N PHE A 56 1.62 10.55 -6.03
CA PHE A 56 2.10 10.70 -7.41
C PHE A 56 1.78 12.07 -8.01
N ILE A 57 1.23 12.98 -7.20
CA ILE A 57 0.98 14.34 -7.66
C ILE A 57 2.29 15.11 -7.61
N GLN A 58 2.73 15.55 -8.78
CA GLN A 58 3.90 16.40 -8.90
C GLN A 58 3.52 17.84 -8.61
N LYS A 59 4.39 18.54 -7.88
CA LYS A 59 4.23 19.98 -7.70
C LYS A 59 4.51 20.67 -9.02
N GLU A 60 3.63 21.58 -9.40
CA GLU A 60 3.86 22.49 -10.52
C GLU A 60 5.21 23.19 -10.36
N GLY A 61 6.04 23.20 -11.41
CA GLY A 61 7.39 23.73 -11.36
C GLY A 61 8.47 22.82 -10.79
N SER A 62 8.14 21.56 -10.43
CA SER A 62 9.15 20.56 -10.09
C SER A 62 9.80 20.03 -11.38
N GLU A 63 11.12 20.25 -11.51
CA GLU A 63 11.89 19.72 -12.66
C GLU A 63 12.10 18.20 -12.60
N ILE A 64 11.73 17.54 -11.51
CA ILE A 64 12.12 16.16 -11.23
C ILE A 64 10.88 15.30 -10.99
N ASN A 65 10.51 14.56 -12.01
CA ASN A 65 9.48 13.51 -11.97
C ASN A 65 10.11 12.21 -11.47
N GLN A 66 10.20 12.04 -10.15
CA GLN A 66 10.81 10.84 -9.56
C GLN A 66 9.75 9.92 -8.98
N LEU A 67 9.75 8.67 -9.43
CA LEU A 67 9.04 7.57 -8.78
C LEU A 67 10.07 6.73 -8.04
N PRO A 68 10.00 6.63 -6.70
CA PRO A 68 10.90 5.76 -5.96
C PRO A 68 10.54 4.30 -6.28
N LEU A 69 11.49 3.55 -6.83
CA LEU A 69 11.33 2.11 -7.13
C LEU A 69 11.74 1.24 -5.95
N ILE A 70 12.73 1.69 -5.18
CA ILE A 70 13.24 0.99 -3.99
C ILE A 70 13.22 2.00 -2.84
N ARG A 71 12.61 1.61 -1.74
CA ARG A 71 12.46 2.47 -0.57
C ARG A 71 13.10 1.83 0.66
N LEU A 72 13.73 2.65 1.49
CA LEU A 72 14.38 2.17 2.71
C LEU A 72 13.42 1.42 3.64
N VAL A 73 12.15 1.81 3.67
CA VAL A 73 11.14 1.16 4.50
C VAL A 73 10.93 -0.31 4.11
N GLU A 74 11.07 -0.67 2.84
CA GLU A 74 11.01 -2.05 2.40
C GLU A 74 12.13 -2.89 3.03
N MET A 75 13.33 -2.32 3.14
CA MET A 75 14.45 -2.97 3.82
C MET A 75 14.16 -3.19 5.31
N TYR A 76 13.50 -2.23 5.96
CA TYR A 76 13.03 -2.41 7.35
C TYR A 76 12.08 -3.58 7.47
N PHE A 77 11.09 -3.68 6.61
CA PHE A 77 10.10 -4.76 6.65
C PHE A 77 10.73 -6.13 6.35
N ILE A 78 11.63 -6.21 5.38
CA ILE A 78 12.40 -7.43 5.10
C ILE A 78 13.26 -7.82 6.30
N ALA A 79 13.94 -6.87 6.93
CA ALA A 79 14.76 -7.16 8.11
C ALA A 79 13.92 -7.61 9.31
N MET A 80 12.72 -7.06 9.49
CA MET A 80 11.78 -7.52 10.51
C MET A 80 11.28 -8.94 10.24
N GLU A 81 10.96 -9.26 8.99
CA GLU A 81 10.48 -10.57 8.55
C GLU A 81 11.55 -11.67 8.68
N CYS A 82 12.82 -11.33 8.39
CA CYS A 82 13.93 -12.30 8.38
C CYS A 82 14.70 -12.34 9.71
N GLY A 83 14.49 -11.40 10.60
CA GLY A 83 15.20 -11.27 11.87
C GLY A 83 14.58 -12.07 13.01
N THR A 84 15.15 -11.94 14.18
CA THR A 84 14.53 -12.42 15.42
C THR A 84 13.39 -11.50 15.83
N LEU A 85 12.42 -12.02 16.61
CA LEU A 85 11.31 -11.20 17.13
C LEU A 85 11.80 -9.98 17.93
N SER A 86 12.93 -10.11 18.62
CA SER A 86 13.56 -9.00 19.35
C SER A 86 14.06 -7.90 18.40
N GLU A 87 14.70 -8.27 17.30
CA GLU A 87 15.16 -7.35 16.27
C GLU A 87 13.97 -6.71 15.54
N ALA A 88 12.95 -7.51 15.24
CA ALA A 88 11.71 -7.00 14.64
C ALA A 88 11.05 -5.93 15.52
N ASN A 89 10.93 -6.16 16.84
CA ASN A 89 10.39 -5.17 17.75
C ASN A 89 11.22 -3.88 17.78
N ARG A 90 12.56 -3.98 17.79
CA ARG A 90 13.43 -2.80 17.74
C ARG A 90 13.25 -1.99 16.44
N LEU A 91 13.23 -2.66 15.31
CA LEU A 91 13.02 -2.02 14.01
C LEU A 91 11.60 -1.42 13.88
N TYR A 92 10.61 -2.11 14.44
CA TYR A 92 9.24 -1.63 14.45
C TYR A 92 9.08 -0.37 15.34
N GLU A 93 9.77 -0.30 16.46
CA GLU A 93 9.82 0.91 17.29
C GLU A 93 10.38 2.10 16.51
N GLU A 94 11.52 1.94 15.82
CA GLU A 94 12.09 2.98 14.97
C GLU A 94 11.13 3.41 13.85
N PHE A 95 10.46 2.43 13.24
CA PHE A 95 9.45 2.68 12.22
C PHE A 95 8.25 3.47 12.79
N CYS A 96 7.69 3.04 13.92
CA CYS A 96 6.57 3.72 14.59
C CYS A 96 6.90 5.17 14.92
N LEU A 97 8.07 5.43 15.50
CA LEU A 97 8.55 6.78 15.78
C LEU A 97 8.66 7.64 14.52
N SER A 98 9.12 7.04 13.41
CA SER A 98 9.26 7.76 12.14
C SER A 98 7.93 8.07 11.44
N ARG A 99 6.84 7.46 11.86
CA ARG A 99 5.50 7.61 11.28
C ARG A 99 4.48 8.26 12.21
N ASP A 100 4.89 8.58 13.45
CA ASP A 100 4.02 9.11 14.50
C ASP A 100 2.80 8.22 14.77
N ILE A 101 3.07 6.91 14.90
CA ILE A 101 2.07 5.90 15.21
C ILE A 101 2.36 5.24 16.55
N GLU A 102 1.30 4.77 17.19
CA GLU A 102 1.40 4.09 18.48
C GLU A 102 2.21 2.79 18.34
N LEU A 103 3.17 2.61 19.24
CA LEU A 103 3.95 1.38 19.31
C LEU A 103 3.12 0.26 19.94
N VAL A 104 2.97 -0.83 19.20
CA VAL A 104 2.40 -2.08 19.69
C VAL A 104 3.50 -3.13 19.73
N THR A 105 3.69 -3.78 20.89
CA THR A 105 4.67 -4.85 21.00
C THR A 105 4.25 -6.06 20.18
N LEU A 106 5.16 -6.54 19.34
CA LEU A 106 5.00 -7.77 18.57
C LEU A 106 5.28 -8.96 19.51
N GLN A 107 4.26 -9.69 19.87
CA GLN A 107 4.33 -10.74 20.90
C GLN A 107 4.83 -12.07 20.35
N ASP A 108 4.55 -12.33 19.07
CA ASP A 108 4.88 -13.56 18.36
C ASP A 108 4.99 -13.32 16.84
N GLU A 109 5.35 -14.34 16.10
CA GLU A 109 5.49 -14.30 14.64
C GLU A 109 4.17 -14.01 13.93
N ALA A 110 3.05 -14.53 14.42
CA ALA A 110 1.75 -14.29 13.83
C ALA A 110 1.35 -12.81 13.95
N ARG A 111 1.64 -12.18 15.09
CA ARG A 111 1.41 -10.74 15.28
C ARG A 111 2.34 -9.88 14.44
N LEU A 112 3.59 -10.31 14.27
CA LEU A 112 4.53 -9.67 13.36
C LEU A 112 4.00 -9.69 11.92
N GLU A 113 3.59 -10.87 11.44
CA GLU A 113 3.07 -11.03 10.09
C GLU A 113 1.81 -10.18 9.84
N GLU A 114 0.82 -10.24 10.74
CA GLU A 114 -0.38 -9.42 10.68
C GLU A 114 -0.05 -7.91 10.62
N THR A 115 0.93 -7.49 11.42
CA THR A 115 1.38 -6.10 11.45
C THR A 115 2.06 -5.72 10.15
N LEU A 116 2.95 -6.55 9.63
CA LEU A 116 3.63 -6.31 8.35
C LEU A 116 2.64 -6.21 7.19
N ILE A 117 1.65 -7.09 7.10
CA ILE A 117 0.60 -7.03 6.08
C ILE A 117 -0.12 -5.68 6.10
N LYS A 118 -0.52 -5.21 7.28
CA LYS A 118 -1.16 -3.90 7.46
C LYS A 118 -0.25 -2.75 7.05
N GLU A 119 1.01 -2.80 7.46
CA GLU A 119 1.97 -1.74 7.17
C GLU A 119 2.39 -1.72 5.69
N TYR A 120 2.49 -2.88 5.02
CA TYR A 120 2.67 -2.97 3.57
C TYR A 120 1.51 -2.31 2.81
N ASN A 121 0.26 -2.53 3.23
CA ASN A 121 -0.91 -1.88 2.63
C ASN A 121 -0.86 -0.36 2.73
N LYS A 122 -0.47 0.18 3.89
CA LYS A 122 -0.39 1.62 4.12
C LYS A 122 0.79 2.27 3.38
N GLU A 123 1.95 1.64 3.50
CA GLU A 123 3.20 2.22 3.01
C GLU A 123 3.31 2.15 1.48
N PHE A 124 2.89 1.04 0.88
CA PHE A 124 3.02 0.78 -0.55
C PHE A 124 1.70 0.87 -1.33
N TYR A 125 0.71 1.55 -0.74
CA TYR A 125 -0.55 1.80 -1.43
C TYR A 125 -0.32 2.42 -2.81
N ALA A 126 -0.92 1.83 -3.84
CA ALA A 126 -0.82 2.23 -5.25
C ALA A 126 0.61 2.14 -5.87
N GLU A 127 1.57 1.50 -5.20
CA GLU A 127 2.92 1.28 -5.75
C GLU A 127 3.09 -0.11 -6.40
N GLY A 128 2.11 -1.00 -6.28
CA GLY A 128 2.15 -2.37 -6.83
C GLY A 128 2.97 -3.35 -6.01
N GLN A 129 3.69 -2.91 -5.00
CA GLN A 129 4.61 -3.75 -4.21
C GLN A 129 3.91 -4.66 -3.22
N ALA A 130 2.74 -4.28 -2.74
CA ALA A 130 1.96 -5.09 -1.81
C ALA A 130 1.66 -6.49 -2.35
N PHE A 131 1.42 -6.63 -3.66
CA PHE A 131 1.21 -7.92 -4.31
C PHE A 131 2.36 -8.91 -4.06
N TYR A 132 3.60 -8.47 -4.18
CA TYR A 132 4.77 -9.33 -3.99
C TYR A 132 4.95 -9.74 -2.53
N ALA A 133 4.68 -8.82 -1.60
CA ALA A 133 4.69 -9.13 -0.18
C ALA A 133 3.60 -10.16 0.17
N PHE A 134 2.38 -9.94 -0.30
CA PHE A 134 1.25 -10.85 -0.04
C PHE A 134 1.47 -12.23 -0.65
N LYS A 135 2.02 -12.31 -1.85
CA LYS A 135 2.41 -13.58 -2.47
C LYS A 135 3.45 -14.31 -1.62
N ARG A 136 4.47 -13.63 -1.11
CA ARG A 136 5.52 -14.21 -0.27
C ARG A 136 4.99 -14.72 1.06
N LEU A 137 4.11 -13.93 1.68
CA LEU A 137 3.46 -14.23 2.97
C LEU A 137 2.24 -15.14 2.83
N ALA A 138 1.89 -15.57 1.62
CA ALA A 138 0.72 -16.39 1.30
C ALA A 138 -0.58 -15.84 1.91
N VAL A 139 -0.78 -14.52 1.85
CA VAL A 139 -1.93 -13.83 2.45
C VAL A 139 -3.21 -14.31 1.79
N GLU A 140 -4.11 -14.92 2.56
CA GLU A 140 -5.41 -15.39 2.07
C GLU A 140 -6.45 -14.26 2.10
N ASP A 141 -6.46 -13.46 3.17
CA ASP A 141 -7.40 -12.35 3.34
C ASP A 141 -6.79 -11.03 2.83
N ILE A 142 -6.93 -10.80 1.53
CA ILE A 142 -6.42 -9.60 0.89
C ILE A 142 -7.47 -8.50 1.02
N LEU A 143 -7.13 -7.44 1.71
CA LEU A 143 -7.98 -6.28 1.92
C LEU A 143 -8.51 -5.75 0.57
N TRP A 144 -9.84 -5.65 0.45
CA TRP A 144 -10.62 -5.21 -0.73
C TRP A 144 -10.56 -6.11 -1.96
N ALA A 145 -9.94 -7.28 -1.88
CA ALA A 145 -10.03 -8.24 -2.96
C ALA A 145 -11.44 -8.88 -3.02
N GLU A 146 -11.90 -9.16 -4.23
CA GLU A 146 -13.16 -9.89 -4.46
C GLU A 146 -13.00 -11.40 -4.20
N PHE A 147 -11.76 -11.89 -4.24
CA PHE A 147 -11.40 -13.29 -4.10
C PHE A 147 -10.27 -13.44 -3.08
N PRO A 148 -10.22 -14.53 -2.33
CA PRO A 148 -9.11 -14.81 -1.42
C PRO A 148 -7.80 -14.99 -2.18
N GLY A 149 -6.69 -14.66 -1.50
CA GLY A 149 -5.35 -14.99 -1.96
C GLY A 149 -5.15 -16.50 -1.95
N ASN A 150 -4.72 -17.07 -3.06
CA ASN A 150 -4.38 -18.48 -3.20
C ASN A 150 -3.32 -18.67 -4.29
N GLU A 151 -2.89 -19.91 -4.53
CA GLU A 151 -1.89 -20.19 -5.55
C GLU A 151 -2.27 -19.66 -6.93
N GLU A 152 -3.54 -19.72 -7.32
CA GLU A 152 -4.01 -19.26 -8.63
C GLU A 152 -4.01 -17.73 -8.72
N SER A 153 -4.42 -17.02 -7.67
CA SER A 153 -4.48 -15.56 -7.64
C SER A 153 -3.09 -14.92 -7.62
N TYR A 154 -2.06 -15.64 -7.14
CA TYR A 154 -0.68 -15.18 -7.09
C TYR A 154 0.17 -15.60 -8.30
N VAL A 155 -0.42 -16.30 -9.27
CA VAL A 155 0.25 -16.66 -10.52
C VAL A 155 -0.24 -15.76 -11.64
N VAL A 156 0.66 -14.94 -12.19
CA VAL A 156 0.36 -14.15 -13.38
C VAL A 156 0.31 -15.10 -14.58
N PRO A 157 -0.85 -15.24 -15.26
CA PRO A 157 -0.95 -16.14 -16.40
C PRO A 157 -0.04 -15.67 -17.54
N LEU A 158 0.56 -16.63 -18.24
CA LEU A 158 1.31 -16.31 -19.45
C LEU A 158 0.35 -15.76 -20.52
N PRO A 159 0.75 -14.73 -21.26
CA PRO A 159 -0.04 -14.24 -22.39
C PRO A 159 -0.29 -15.36 -23.41
N LEU A 160 -1.49 -15.43 -23.96
CA LEU A 160 -1.86 -16.44 -24.96
C LEU A 160 -0.93 -16.44 -26.18
N THR A 161 -0.36 -15.30 -26.52
CA THR A 161 0.62 -15.14 -27.58
C THR A 161 1.91 -15.93 -27.26
N GLU A 162 2.39 -15.90 -26.01
CA GLU A 162 3.57 -16.63 -25.55
C GLU A 162 3.36 -18.14 -25.55
N ILE A 163 2.15 -18.58 -25.17
CA ILE A 163 1.78 -20.01 -25.18
C ILE A 163 1.78 -20.57 -26.61
N ASN A 164 1.37 -19.76 -27.59
CA ASN A 164 1.27 -20.18 -28.98
C ASN A 164 2.62 -20.17 -29.75
N TYR A 165 3.64 -19.46 -29.24
CA TYR A 165 4.98 -19.45 -29.85
C TYR A 165 5.91 -20.55 -29.35
N GLY A 166 5.51 -21.29 -28.32
CA GLY A 166 6.29 -22.39 -27.72
C GLY A 166 5.98 -23.79 -28.26
N ASN A 167 5.12 -23.92 -29.29
CA ASN A 167 4.76 -25.20 -29.94
C ASN A 167 5.25 -25.21 -31.39
#